data_a08c533782e4666a8fb3ef977773390d
#
_entry.id   a08c533782e4666a8fb3ef977773390d
#
_cell.length_a   1.000
_cell.length_b   1.000
_cell.length_c   1.000
_cell.angle_alpha   90.00
_cell.angle_beta   90.00
_cell.angle_gamma   90.00
#
_symmetry.space_group_name_H-M   'P 1'
#
loop_
_entity.id
_entity.type
_entity.pdbx_description
1 polymer ?
#
loop_
_entity_poly.entity_id
_entity_poly.type
_entity_poly.pdbx_seq_one_letter_code
_entity_poly.pdbx_strand_id
1 'polypeptide(L)'
;MTGFLGLFLLLDLSTISSIAGVLYGIISAVTLAILIIYGSEKSKEFGGLNVAFIQVLFAGACLSPFTFNGFSWMVDNLAVSIFLGFFLTGVGLATYWYVVKIITPLSIGTITYLEPVTGVIIGAVILNENLQNIQYLGFLLVIGAGVVQVYLDSKYTSGSSA
;
A
#
# COMPACT_ATOMS: atom_id res chain seq x y z
N MET A 1 -13.32 -12.03 -1.28
CA MET A 1 -13.45 -12.72 0.02
C MET A 1 -12.22 -13.59 0.33
N THR A 2 -11.77 -14.45 -0.58
CA THR A 2 -10.60 -15.34 -0.38
C THR A 2 -9.29 -14.61 -0.07
N GLY A 3 -9.01 -13.47 -0.76
CA GLY A 3 -7.82 -12.67 -0.48
C GLY A 3 -7.80 -12.05 0.93
N PHE A 4 -8.97 -11.65 1.45
CA PHE A 4 -9.09 -11.15 2.81
C PHE A 4 -8.83 -12.25 3.86
N LEU A 5 -9.32 -13.46 3.63
CA LEU A 5 -9.02 -14.62 4.47
C LEU A 5 -7.52 -14.96 4.43
N GLY A 6 -6.90 -14.88 3.25
CA GLY A 6 -5.47 -15.08 3.10
C GLY A 6 -4.65 -14.05 3.88
N LEU A 7 -5.01 -12.77 3.82
CA LEU A 7 -4.39 -11.71 4.63
C LEU A 7 -4.54 -11.96 6.12
N PHE A 8 -5.73 -12.38 6.55
CA PHE A 8 -5.98 -12.69 7.96
C PHE A 8 -5.10 -13.85 8.48
N LEU A 9 -4.84 -14.85 7.64
CA LEU A 9 -3.96 -15.96 7.99
C LEU A 9 -2.46 -15.60 7.92
N LEU A 10 -2.11 -14.60 7.08
CA LEU A 10 -0.74 -14.05 7.04
C LEU A 10 -0.38 -13.26 8.28
N LEU A 11 -1.37 -12.55 8.85
CA LEU A 11 -1.18 -11.79 10.08
C LEU A 11 -1.06 -12.76 11.25
N ASP A 12 0.07 -12.75 11.93
CA ASP A 12 0.20 -13.45 13.21
C ASP A 12 -0.62 -12.72 14.27
N LEU A 13 -1.86 -13.17 14.46
CA LEU A 13 -2.78 -12.59 15.44
C LEU A 13 -2.31 -12.73 16.89
N SER A 14 -1.35 -13.62 17.15
CA SER A 14 -0.76 -13.77 18.48
C SER A 14 0.09 -12.55 18.88
N THR A 15 0.54 -11.75 17.88
CA THR A 15 1.30 -10.53 18.10
C THR A 15 0.44 -9.27 18.27
N ILE A 16 -0.89 -9.38 18.16
CA ILE A 16 -1.79 -8.24 18.38
C ILE A 16 -1.76 -7.86 19.86
N SER A 17 -0.90 -6.91 20.18
CA SER A 17 -0.71 -6.40 21.54
C SER A 17 -1.71 -5.31 21.95
N SER A 18 -2.45 -4.73 20.99
CA SER A 18 -3.30 -3.56 21.27
C SER A 18 -4.53 -3.48 20.36
N ILE A 19 -5.71 -3.44 20.99
CA ILE A 19 -6.98 -3.16 20.29
C ILE A 19 -6.94 -1.79 19.61
N ALA A 20 -6.29 -0.80 20.22
CA ALA A 20 -6.11 0.53 19.62
C ALA A 20 -5.34 0.45 18.28
N GLY A 21 -4.30 -0.39 18.19
CA GLY A 21 -3.56 -0.63 16.96
C GLY A 21 -4.44 -1.19 15.85
N VAL A 22 -5.32 -2.13 16.16
CA VAL A 22 -6.29 -2.69 15.20
C VAL A 22 -7.27 -1.61 14.72
N LEU A 23 -7.79 -0.78 15.61
CA LEU A 23 -8.69 0.32 15.24
C LEU A 23 -8.00 1.34 14.34
N TYR A 24 -6.76 1.73 14.65
CA TYR A 24 -5.96 2.61 13.77
C TYR A 24 -5.71 1.98 12.40
N GLY A 25 -5.44 0.68 12.35
CA GLY A 25 -5.29 -0.05 11.09
C GLY A 25 -6.55 -0.02 10.23
N ILE A 26 -7.72 -0.24 10.82
CA ILE A 26 -9.01 -0.18 10.12
C ILE A 26 -9.28 1.24 9.61
N ILE A 27 -9.08 2.26 10.45
CA ILE A 27 -9.27 3.67 10.05
C ILE A 27 -8.32 4.02 8.90
N SER A 28 -7.06 3.61 8.98
CA SER A 28 -6.07 3.81 7.92
C SER A 28 -6.51 3.14 6.60
N ALA A 29 -6.98 1.90 6.65
CA ALA A 29 -7.45 1.18 5.47
C ALA A 29 -8.65 1.85 4.80
N VAL A 30 -9.64 2.29 5.58
CA VAL A 30 -10.81 3.03 5.07
C VAL A 30 -10.38 4.36 4.46
N THR A 31 -9.50 5.10 5.15
CA THR A 31 -9.00 6.39 4.67
C THR A 31 -8.22 6.22 3.36
N LEU A 32 -7.39 5.18 3.25
CA LEU A 32 -6.65 4.85 2.03
C LEU A 32 -7.59 4.50 0.87
N ALA A 33 -8.63 3.71 1.12
CA ALA A 33 -9.63 3.38 0.09
C ALA A 33 -10.34 4.64 -0.44
N ILE A 34 -10.76 5.52 0.44
CA ILE A 34 -11.34 6.82 0.08
C ILE A 34 -10.35 7.65 -0.73
N LEU A 35 -9.10 7.73 -0.27
CA LEU A 35 -8.04 8.46 -0.97
C LEU A 35 -7.80 7.93 -2.38
N ILE A 36 -7.78 6.61 -2.58
CA ILE A 36 -7.60 5.99 -3.91
C ILE A 36 -8.76 6.36 -4.84
N ILE A 37 -10.00 6.25 -4.38
CA ILE A 37 -11.18 6.54 -5.19
C ILE A 37 -11.19 8.01 -5.62
N TYR A 38 -11.17 8.93 -4.67
CA TYR A 38 -11.22 10.37 -4.97
C TYR A 38 -9.94 10.87 -5.64
N GLY A 39 -8.79 10.39 -5.21
CA GLY A 39 -7.51 10.77 -5.77
C GLY A 39 -7.33 10.30 -7.21
N SER A 40 -7.91 9.14 -7.60
CA SER A 40 -7.87 8.68 -8.99
C SER A 40 -8.65 9.63 -9.93
N GLU A 41 -9.80 10.11 -9.52
CA GLU A 41 -10.58 11.12 -10.27
C GLU A 41 -9.82 12.45 -10.36
N LYS A 42 -9.32 12.92 -9.21
CA LYS A 42 -8.57 14.19 -9.15
C LYS A 42 -7.24 14.13 -9.88
N SER A 43 -6.59 12.98 -9.95
CA SER A 43 -5.35 12.83 -10.72
C SER A 43 -5.58 12.91 -12.24
N LYS A 44 -6.78 12.57 -12.72
CA LYS A 44 -7.18 12.76 -14.11
C LYS A 44 -7.46 14.23 -14.41
N GLU A 45 -8.07 14.96 -13.48
CA GLU A 45 -8.46 16.36 -13.63
C GLU A 45 -7.25 17.30 -13.49
N PHE A 46 -6.47 17.16 -12.43
CA PHE A 46 -5.39 18.09 -12.06
C PHE A 46 -3.99 17.57 -12.40
N GLY A 47 -3.88 16.30 -12.82
CA GLY A 47 -2.59 15.63 -13.04
C GLY A 47 -2.03 14.98 -11.77
N GLY A 48 -1.40 13.82 -11.95
CA GLY A 48 -0.91 13.00 -10.83
C GLY A 48 0.15 13.68 -9.97
N LEU A 49 1.04 14.48 -10.56
CA LEU A 49 2.07 15.23 -9.82
C LEU A 49 1.47 16.24 -8.85
N ASN A 50 0.42 16.96 -9.25
CA ASN A 50 -0.24 17.95 -8.39
C ASN A 50 -0.95 17.26 -7.21
N VAL A 51 -1.58 16.10 -7.45
CA VAL A 51 -2.20 15.31 -6.38
C VAL A 51 -1.14 14.81 -5.40
N ALA A 52 -0.02 14.26 -5.89
CA ALA A 52 1.10 13.84 -5.06
C ALA A 52 1.64 15.01 -4.21
N PHE A 53 1.86 16.17 -4.83
CA PHE A 53 2.38 17.35 -4.15
C PHE A 53 1.46 17.84 -3.03
N ILE A 54 0.15 17.95 -3.31
CA ILE A 54 -0.85 18.35 -2.31
C ILE A 54 -0.90 17.35 -1.16
N GLN A 55 -0.86 16.04 -1.46
CA GLN A 55 -0.87 14.99 -0.46
C GLN A 55 0.35 15.07 0.46
N VAL A 56 1.55 15.25 -0.11
CA VAL A 56 2.80 15.36 0.68
C VAL A 56 2.80 16.64 1.54
N LEU A 57 2.35 17.77 0.98
CA LEU A 57 2.25 19.01 1.74
C LEU A 57 1.27 18.89 2.91
N PHE A 58 0.09 18.33 2.66
CA PHE A 58 -0.93 18.17 3.70
C PHE A 58 -0.46 17.18 4.78
N ALA A 59 0.09 16.03 4.39
CA ALA A 59 0.65 15.07 5.32
C ALA A 59 1.81 15.66 6.14
N GLY A 60 2.72 16.40 5.49
CA GLY A 60 3.83 17.09 6.14
C GLY A 60 3.34 18.13 7.15
N ALA A 61 2.33 18.93 6.79
CA ALA A 61 1.74 19.91 7.69
C ALA A 61 1.09 19.25 8.93
N CYS A 62 0.32 18.17 8.71
CA CYS A 62 -0.34 17.44 9.80
C CYS A 62 0.65 16.70 10.71
N LEU A 63 1.73 16.17 10.15
CA LEU A 63 2.73 15.40 10.90
C LEU A 63 3.83 16.27 11.51
N SER A 64 3.99 17.53 11.06
CA SER A 64 5.04 18.43 11.53
C SER A 64 5.14 18.56 13.07
N PRO A 65 4.02 18.61 13.85
CA PRO A 65 4.13 18.69 15.30
C PRO A 65 4.77 17.46 15.95
N PHE A 66 4.71 16.30 15.27
CA PHE A 66 5.25 15.05 15.79
C PHE A 66 6.72 14.81 15.42
N THR A 67 7.26 15.62 14.49
CA THR A 67 8.64 15.44 14.01
C THR A 67 9.69 16.05 14.94
N PHE A 68 9.30 16.91 15.87
CA PHE A 68 10.24 17.58 16.77
C PHE A 68 11.11 16.62 17.58
N ASN A 69 10.53 15.52 18.05
CA ASN A 69 11.27 14.51 18.83
C ASN A 69 12.21 13.62 18.00
N GLY A 70 11.99 13.55 16.69
CA GLY A 70 12.81 12.78 15.76
C GLY A 70 13.78 13.61 14.92
N PHE A 71 13.79 14.93 15.09
CA PHE A 71 14.55 15.82 14.23
C PHE A 71 16.07 15.60 14.32
N SER A 72 16.60 15.38 15.53
CA SER A 72 18.01 15.06 15.71
C SER A 72 18.40 13.77 14.98
N TRP A 73 17.60 12.71 15.12
CA TRP A 73 17.84 11.46 14.40
C TRP A 73 17.82 11.65 12.88
N MET A 74 16.90 12.46 12.37
CA MET A 74 16.81 12.77 10.94
C MET A 74 18.08 13.45 10.42
N VAL A 75 18.64 14.36 11.18
CA VAL A 75 19.88 15.10 10.83
C VAL A 75 21.06 14.16 10.89
N ASP A 76 21.17 13.35 11.94
CA ASP A 76 22.26 12.37 12.13
C ASP A 76 22.26 11.28 11.03
N ASN A 77 21.07 10.97 10.48
CA ASN A 77 20.87 9.98 9.42
C ASN A 77 20.38 10.61 8.10
N LEU A 78 20.98 11.73 7.70
CA LEU A 78 20.50 12.56 6.60
C LEU A 78 20.38 11.79 5.28
N ALA A 79 21.33 10.93 4.94
CA ALA A 79 21.30 10.14 3.70
C ALA A 79 20.08 9.20 3.65
N VAL A 80 19.79 8.51 4.77
CA VAL A 80 18.60 7.64 4.89
C VAL A 80 17.32 8.47 4.83
N SER A 81 17.29 9.60 5.52
CA SER A 81 16.13 10.50 5.54
C SER A 81 15.82 11.07 4.15
N ILE A 82 16.83 11.45 3.39
CA ILE A 82 16.68 11.91 1.99
C ILE A 82 16.18 10.76 1.11
N PHE A 83 16.76 9.57 1.25
CA PHE A 83 16.34 8.41 0.46
C PHE A 83 14.87 8.07 0.72
N LEU A 84 14.45 7.97 1.97
CA LEU A 84 13.06 7.67 2.35
C LEU A 84 12.10 8.79 1.94
N GLY A 85 12.44 10.05 2.19
CA GLY A 85 11.58 11.19 1.89
C GLY A 85 11.51 11.50 0.39
N PHE A 86 12.64 11.62 -0.28
CA PHE A 86 12.67 12.02 -1.68
C PHE A 86 12.35 10.85 -2.62
N PHE A 87 13.05 9.71 -2.50
CA PHE A 87 12.85 8.60 -3.42
C PHE A 87 11.61 7.79 -3.11
N LEU A 88 11.46 7.26 -1.90
CA LEU A 88 10.32 6.40 -1.60
C LEU A 88 9.02 7.19 -1.52
N THR A 89 9.02 8.33 -0.83
CA THR A 89 7.79 9.12 -0.69
C THR A 89 7.57 10.03 -1.88
N GLY A 90 8.53 10.86 -2.25
CA GLY A 90 8.37 11.85 -3.33
C GLY A 90 8.20 11.21 -4.70
N VAL A 91 9.22 10.48 -5.17
CA VAL A 91 9.20 9.82 -6.49
C VAL A 91 8.17 8.69 -6.52
N GLY A 92 8.06 7.92 -5.42
CA GLY A 92 7.10 6.83 -5.29
C GLY A 92 5.66 7.31 -5.44
N LEU A 93 5.23 8.33 -4.69
CA LEU A 93 3.88 8.90 -4.80
C LEU A 93 3.64 9.58 -6.15
N ALA A 94 4.62 10.28 -6.70
CA ALA A 94 4.48 10.88 -8.02
C ALA A 94 4.23 9.82 -9.09
N THR A 95 4.99 8.73 -9.07
CA THR A 95 4.82 7.57 -9.96
C THR A 95 3.48 6.89 -9.73
N TYR A 96 3.10 6.68 -8.47
CA TYR A 96 1.82 6.08 -8.10
C TYR A 96 0.64 6.87 -8.71
N TRP A 97 0.56 8.17 -8.47
CA TRP A 97 -0.53 8.99 -8.99
C TRP A 97 -0.47 9.18 -10.51
N TYR A 98 0.72 9.11 -11.11
CA TYR A 98 0.84 9.09 -12.57
C TYR A 98 0.23 7.83 -13.16
N VAL A 99 0.45 6.67 -12.55
CA VAL A 99 -0.12 5.39 -12.98
C VAL A 99 -1.62 5.33 -12.70
N VAL A 100 -2.06 5.77 -11.53
CA VAL A 100 -3.47 5.78 -11.10
C VAL A 100 -4.38 6.56 -12.05
N LYS A 101 -3.89 7.63 -12.68
CA LYS A 101 -4.69 8.35 -13.67
C LYS A 101 -4.94 7.56 -14.96
N ILE A 102 -4.12 6.55 -15.25
CA ILE A 102 -4.14 5.77 -16.50
C ILE A 102 -4.94 4.47 -16.33
N ILE A 103 -4.87 3.88 -15.15
CA ILE A 103 -5.51 2.59 -14.83
C ILE A 103 -6.80 2.77 -14.00
N THR A 104 -7.64 1.74 -13.99
CA THR A 104 -8.88 1.78 -13.21
C THR A 104 -8.62 1.57 -11.72
N PRO A 105 -9.47 2.10 -10.80
CA PRO A 105 -9.35 1.84 -9.37
C PRO A 105 -9.38 0.34 -9.02
N LEU A 106 -10.09 -0.46 -9.79
CA LEU A 106 -10.14 -1.91 -9.62
C LEU A 106 -8.79 -2.56 -9.89
N SER A 107 -8.13 -2.16 -10.99
CA SER A 107 -6.78 -2.64 -11.32
C SER A 107 -5.75 -2.23 -10.27
N ILE A 108 -5.89 -1.03 -9.69
CA ILE A 108 -5.04 -0.59 -8.58
C ILE A 108 -5.20 -1.53 -7.38
N GLY A 109 -6.45 -1.80 -6.98
CA GLY A 109 -6.74 -2.73 -5.89
C GLY A 109 -6.13 -4.12 -6.13
N THR A 110 -6.13 -4.59 -7.38
CA THR A 110 -5.53 -5.88 -7.75
C THR A 110 -4.01 -5.87 -7.57
N ILE A 111 -3.34 -4.82 -8.04
CA ILE A 111 -1.87 -4.67 -7.90
C ILE A 111 -1.47 -4.56 -6.44
N THR A 112 -2.28 -3.93 -5.59
CA THR A 112 -2.03 -3.79 -4.16
C THR A 112 -1.95 -5.15 -3.43
N TYR A 113 -2.55 -6.22 -3.98
CA TYR A 113 -2.34 -7.57 -3.42
C TYR A 113 -0.89 -8.08 -3.53
N LEU A 114 -0.06 -7.47 -4.36
CA LEU A 114 1.37 -7.82 -4.44
C LEU A 114 2.18 -7.28 -3.24
N GLU A 115 1.69 -6.25 -2.56
CA GLU A 115 2.38 -5.67 -1.39
C GLU A 115 2.60 -6.70 -0.27
N PRO A 116 1.56 -7.36 0.26
CA PRO A 116 1.76 -8.37 1.30
C PRO A 116 2.57 -9.58 0.82
N VAL A 117 2.43 -9.95 -0.47
CA VAL A 117 3.22 -11.03 -1.07
C VAL A 117 4.72 -10.66 -1.05
N THR A 118 5.03 -9.46 -1.51
CA THR A 118 6.41 -8.94 -1.53
C THR A 118 6.97 -8.83 -0.11
N GLY A 119 6.17 -8.34 0.84
CA GLY A 119 6.55 -8.25 2.25
C GLY A 119 6.95 -9.61 2.84
N VAL A 120 6.15 -10.65 2.60
CA VAL A 120 6.43 -12.01 3.07
C VAL A 120 7.71 -12.58 2.42
N ILE A 121 7.91 -12.36 1.12
CA ILE A 121 9.13 -12.83 0.44
C ILE A 121 10.37 -12.14 1.00
N ILE A 122 10.31 -10.83 1.20
CA ILE A 122 11.42 -10.06 1.78
C ILE A 122 11.70 -10.51 3.22
N GLY A 123 10.66 -10.67 4.04
CA GLY A 123 10.79 -11.18 5.41
C GLY A 123 11.47 -12.55 5.45
N ALA A 124 10.99 -13.49 4.66
CA ALA A 124 11.52 -14.86 4.63
C ALA A 124 12.95 -14.92 4.05
N VAL A 125 13.24 -14.22 2.93
CA VAL A 125 14.51 -14.38 2.19
C VAL A 125 15.60 -13.45 2.71
N ILE A 126 15.27 -12.19 3.02
CA ILE A 126 16.26 -11.18 3.42
C ILE A 126 16.44 -11.15 4.94
N LEU A 127 15.34 -11.21 5.69
CA LEU A 127 15.38 -11.14 7.14
C LEU A 127 15.49 -12.51 7.81
N ASN A 128 15.46 -13.61 7.02
CA ASN A 128 15.49 -15.00 7.50
C ASN A 128 14.39 -15.30 8.53
N GLU A 129 13.20 -14.73 8.35
CA GLU A 129 12.05 -14.98 9.21
C GLU A 129 11.49 -16.39 8.95
N ASN A 130 11.26 -17.13 10.03
CA ASN A 130 10.62 -18.45 9.95
C ASN A 130 9.11 -18.27 9.86
N LEU A 131 8.54 -18.50 8.68
CA LEU A 131 7.09 -18.48 8.47
C LEU A 131 6.44 -19.71 9.10
N GLN A 132 5.34 -19.50 9.80
CA GLN A 132 4.51 -20.59 10.29
C GLN A 132 3.73 -21.24 9.12
N ASN A 133 3.37 -22.52 9.28
CA ASN A 133 2.63 -23.23 8.22
C ASN A 133 1.32 -22.54 7.82
N ILE A 134 0.66 -21.86 8.76
CA ILE A 134 -0.57 -21.12 8.51
C ILE A 134 -0.33 -19.88 7.63
N GLN A 135 0.85 -19.25 7.76
CA GLN A 135 1.22 -18.10 6.94
C GLN A 135 1.51 -18.49 5.49
N TYR A 136 2.07 -19.69 5.25
CA TYR A 136 2.21 -20.22 3.89
C TYR A 136 0.83 -20.42 3.22
N LEU A 137 -0.16 -20.93 3.97
CA LEU A 137 -1.52 -21.05 3.45
C LEU A 137 -2.13 -19.69 3.14
N GLY A 138 -1.97 -18.71 4.04
CA GLY A 138 -2.39 -17.32 3.82
C GLY A 138 -1.76 -16.72 2.57
N PHE A 139 -0.45 -16.91 2.39
CA PHE A 139 0.30 -16.46 1.21
C PHE A 139 -0.26 -17.04 -0.10
N LEU A 140 -0.51 -18.34 -0.14
CA LEU A 140 -1.09 -18.99 -1.32
C LEU A 140 -2.50 -18.49 -1.64
N LEU A 141 -3.32 -18.23 -0.61
CA LEU A 141 -4.67 -17.68 -0.80
C LEU A 141 -4.63 -16.24 -1.33
N VAL A 142 -3.70 -15.39 -0.87
CA VAL A 142 -3.54 -14.01 -1.37
C VAL A 142 -3.11 -14.03 -2.84
N ILE A 143 -2.09 -14.82 -3.17
CA ILE A 143 -1.64 -14.95 -4.57
C ILE A 143 -2.76 -15.48 -5.44
N GLY A 144 -3.42 -16.57 -5.01
CA GLY A 144 -4.52 -17.18 -5.77
C GLY A 144 -5.66 -16.19 -6.02
N ALA A 145 -6.04 -15.41 -5.02
CA ALA A 145 -7.06 -14.36 -5.16
C ALA A 145 -6.63 -13.28 -6.16
N GLY A 146 -5.37 -12.82 -6.11
CA GLY A 146 -4.82 -11.86 -7.05
C GLY A 146 -4.83 -12.37 -8.49
N VAL A 147 -4.37 -13.60 -8.72
CA VAL A 147 -4.35 -14.23 -10.06
C VAL A 147 -5.77 -14.36 -10.63
N VAL A 148 -6.72 -14.85 -9.81
CA VAL A 148 -8.13 -14.96 -10.22
C VAL A 148 -8.71 -13.61 -10.58
N GLN A 149 -8.41 -12.56 -9.79
CA GLN A 149 -8.89 -11.21 -10.07
C GLN A 149 -8.34 -10.68 -11.40
N VAL A 150 -7.04 -10.80 -11.65
CA VAL A 150 -6.41 -10.38 -12.92
C VAL A 150 -7.04 -11.13 -14.10
N TYR A 151 -7.27 -12.42 -13.96
CA TYR A 151 -7.90 -13.23 -15.01
C TYR A 151 -9.34 -12.78 -15.32
N LEU A 152 -10.12 -12.50 -14.28
CA LEU A 152 -11.48 -11.98 -14.45
C LEU A 152 -11.49 -10.59 -15.09
N ASP A 153 -10.63 -9.68 -14.66
CA ASP A 153 -10.53 -8.32 -15.22
C ASP A 153 -10.15 -8.37 -16.70
N SER A 154 -9.21 -9.22 -17.09
CA SER A 154 -8.80 -9.38 -18.50
C SER A 154 -9.96 -9.84 -19.39
N LYS A 155 -10.82 -10.73 -18.87
CA LYS A 155 -11.98 -11.24 -19.60
C LYS A 155 -13.08 -10.20 -19.78
N TYR A 156 -13.32 -9.36 -18.77
CA TYR A 156 -14.31 -8.28 -18.86
C TYR A 156 -13.87 -7.16 -19.81
N THR A 157 -12.58 -6.82 -19.80
CA THR A 157 -12.04 -5.78 -20.71
C THR A 157 -12.07 -6.21 -22.17
N SER A 158 -11.85 -7.50 -22.45
CA SER A 158 -11.92 -8.06 -23.80
C SER A 158 -13.36 -8.15 -24.36
N GLY A 159 -14.37 -8.29 -23.49
CA GLY A 159 -15.77 -8.38 -23.88
C GLY A 159 -16.46 -7.03 -24.12
N SER A 160 -15.83 -5.92 -23.68
CA SER A 160 -16.38 -4.54 -23.86
C SER A 160 -15.90 -3.86 -25.14
N SER A 161 -15.01 -4.49 -25.91
CA SER A 161 -14.47 -3.95 -27.18
C SER A 161 -15.06 -4.64 -28.43
N ALA A 162 -16.08 -5.48 -28.26
CA ALA A 162 -16.89 -6.08 -29.33
C ALA A 162 -18.30 -5.51 -29.33
#